data_2beacc25a12d618b6b76e99b958e1460
#
_entry.id   2beacc25a12d618b6b76e99b958e1460
#
_cell.length_a   1.000
_cell.length_b   1.000
_cell.length_c   1.000
_cell.angle_alpha   90.00
_cell.angle_beta   90.00
_cell.angle_gamma   90.00
#
_symmetry.space_group_name_H-M   'P 1'
#
loop_
_entity.id
_entity.type
_entity.pdbx_description
1 polymer ?
#
loop_
_entity_poly.entity_id
_entity_poly.type
_entity_poly.pdbx_seq_one_letter_code
_entity_poly.pdbx_strand_id
1 'polypeptide(L)'
;GLLIVDENEFEPTNLKKAAYVSNPLEDGSLSAYQLVPIDITRQNELALEGLPLNAKDKFRSRNFYALGLILWLYGRSMDTTVKWATEQFSRRPDILDANLRALKSGYNFGETTELFRVQYRVPPAVVPAGTYRHISGNEATALGCVAASVLSGLPLFYGSYPITPASDILHELSKLKAFGVKTFQAEDEIAAIGAAIGAAYGGHLALTGTSGPGLALKSEALNLAVMTELPLVVIDVQRAGPSTGMPTKTEQSDLLQAMFGRNGDSYVAILAPATPSDCFLMAIEAFRIALKYMVPVILLSDGYVGNG
;
A
#
# COMPACT_ATOMS: atom_id res chain seq x y z
N GLY A 1 25.58 -0.06 -8.71
CA GLY A 1 24.22 -0.35 -9.15
C GLY A 1 23.96 0.06 -10.59
N LEU A 2 22.83 -0.37 -11.17
CA LEU A 2 22.38 0.00 -12.50
C LEU A 2 21.33 1.12 -12.40
N LEU A 3 21.49 2.22 -13.17
CA LEU A 3 20.53 3.29 -13.31
C LEU A 3 20.09 3.35 -14.77
N ILE A 4 18.80 3.10 -15.01
CA ILE A 4 18.15 3.30 -16.32
C ILE A 4 17.31 4.56 -16.17
N VAL A 5 17.55 5.56 -17.03
CA VAL A 5 16.90 6.85 -16.94
C VAL A 5 16.36 7.27 -18.31
N ASP A 6 15.22 7.96 -18.31
CA ASP A 6 14.72 8.65 -19.49
C ASP A 6 15.48 9.98 -19.62
N GLU A 7 16.38 10.07 -20.60
CA GLU A 7 17.24 11.24 -20.76
C GLU A 7 16.45 12.54 -21.01
N ASN A 8 15.25 12.46 -21.56
CA ASN A 8 14.39 13.61 -21.79
C ASN A 8 13.88 14.26 -20.49
N GLU A 9 13.90 13.55 -19.36
CA GLU A 9 13.53 14.13 -18.08
C GLU A 9 14.64 15.00 -17.46
N PHE A 10 15.85 14.99 -18.04
CA PHE A 10 17.01 15.76 -17.57
C PHE A 10 17.20 17.09 -18.33
N GLU A 11 16.13 17.66 -18.84
CA GLU A 11 16.14 18.99 -19.43
C GLU A 11 16.37 20.09 -18.38
N PRO A 12 16.93 21.27 -18.79
CA PRO A 12 17.27 22.36 -17.87
C PRO A 12 16.12 22.80 -16.97
N THR A 13 14.89 22.75 -17.47
CA THR A 13 13.69 23.10 -16.71
C THR A 13 13.42 22.14 -15.56
N ASN A 14 13.60 20.85 -15.79
CA ASN A 14 13.39 19.80 -14.80
C ASN A 14 14.55 19.78 -13.80
N LEU A 15 15.78 19.92 -14.25
CA LEU A 15 16.95 20.03 -13.39
C LEU A 15 16.83 21.22 -12.42
N LYS A 16 16.38 22.36 -12.90
CA LYS A 16 16.13 23.54 -12.07
C LYS A 16 15.04 23.30 -11.03
N LYS A 17 13.93 22.63 -11.38
CA LYS A 17 12.87 22.27 -10.44
C LYS A 17 13.35 21.29 -9.36
N ALA A 18 14.27 20.41 -9.71
CA ALA A 18 14.88 19.45 -8.81
C ALA A 18 16.07 20.01 -8.02
N ALA A 19 16.36 21.32 -8.17
CA ALA A 19 17.47 22.03 -7.53
C ALA A 19 18.87 21.47 -7.88
N TYR A 20 19.03 20.87 -9.05
CA TYR A 20 20.35 20.51 -9.58
C TYR A 20 21.07 21.74 -10.13
N VAL A 21 22.36 21.83 -9.82
CA VAL A 21 23.25 22.90 -10.32
C VAL A 21 23.81 22.53 -11.69
N SER A 22 24.06 21.25 -11.93
CA SER A 22 24.58 20.66 -13.16
C SER A 22 23.74 19.44 -13.55
N ASN A 23 23.90 18.99 -14.80
CA ASN A 23 23.23 17.75 -15.22
C ASN A 23 23.97 16.53 -14.65
N PRO A 24 23.35 15.75 -13.74
CA PRO A 24 24.01 14.59 -13.14
C PRO A 24 24.35 13.47 -14.13
N LEU A 25 23.76 13.48 -15.34
CA LEU A 25 24.14 12.55 -16.41
C LEU A 25 25.52 12.88 -17.02
N GLU A 26 26.00 14.13 -16.88
CA GLU A 26 27.20 14.64 -17.54
C GLU A 26 28.30 15.07 -16.57
N ASP A 27 27.95 15.36 -15.29
CA ASP A 27 28.88 15.95 -14.31
C ASP A 27 29.73 14.91 -13.54
N GLY A 28 29.56 13.63 -13.83
CA GLY A 28 30.31 12.56 -13.19
C GLY A 28 29.83 12.17 -11.78
N SER A 29 28.80 12.84 -11.24
CA SER A 29 28.26 12.54 -9.89
C SER A 29 27.69 11.11 -9.81
N LEU A 30 27.30 10.52 -10.93
CA LEU A 30 26.74 9.18 -11.03
C LEU A 30 27.80 8.12 -11.40
N SER A 31 29.10 8.42 -11.32
CA SER A 31 30.20 7.52 -11.70
C SER A 31 30.25 6.20 -10.90
N ALA A 32 29.67 6.16 -9.70
CA ALA A 32 29.52 4.95 -8.90
C ALA A 32 28.47 3.96 -9.44
N TYR A 33 27.70 4.36 -10.46
CA TYR A 33 26.63 3.56 -11.06
C TYR A 33 26.94 3.23 -12.52
N GLN A 34 26.43 2.10 -12.99
CA GLN A 34 26.31 1.86 -14.42
C GLN A 34 25.12 2.66 -14.93
N LEU A 35 25.39 3.79 -15.59
CA LEU A 35 24.37 4.68 -16.13
C LEU A 35 23.98 4.22 -17.53
N VAL A 36 22.68 4.08 -17.78
CA VAL A 36 22.11 3.75 -19.09
C VAL A 36 21.03 4.78 -19.40
N PRO A 37 21.39 5.90 -20.03
CA PRO A 37 20.44 6.88 -20.52
C PRO A 37 19.75 6.34 -21.77
N ILE A 38 18.44 6.49 -21.84
CA ILE A 38 17.60 6.06 -22.96
C ILE A 38 16.57 7.14 -23.22
N ASP A 39 16.38 7.51 -24.47
CA ASP A 39 15.26 8.37 -24.91
C ASP A 39 13.96 7.55 -24.93
N ILE A 40 13.46 7.20 -23.72
CA ILE A 40 12.25 6.37 -23.57
C ILE A 40 11.04 7.07 -24.17
N THR A 41 10.92 8.37 -24.00
CA THR A 41 9.79 9.14 -24.52
C THR A 41 9.72 9.06 -26.03
N ARG A 42 10.81 9.30 -26.74
CA ARG A 42 10.87 9.22 -28.22
C ARG A 42 10.67 7.79 -28.74
N GLN A 43 11.30 6.80 -28.10
CA GLN A 43 11.15 5.40 -28.49
C GLN A 43 9.69 4.95 -28.34
N ASN A 44 9.02 5.38 -27.26
CA ASN A 44 7.62 5.12 -27.05
C ASN A 44 6.74 5.81 -28.10
N GLU A 45 7.04 7.07 -28.48
CA GLU A 45 6.31 7.77 -29.52
C GLU A 45 6.40 7.07 -30.87
N LEU A 46 7.61 6.60 -31.24
CA LEU A 46 7.81 5.80 -32.45
C LEU A 46 7.02 4.50 -32.43
N ALA A 47 6.98 3.81 -31.30
CA ALA A 47 6.21 2.58 -31.15
C ALA A 47 4.69 2.80 -31.31
N LEU A 48 4.20 4.01 -31.02
CA LEU A 48 2.79 4.39 -31.08
C LEU A 48 2.45 5.22 -32.35
N GLU A 49 3.36 5.26 -33.31
CA GLU A 49 3.08 5.97 -34.57
C GLU A 49 1.87 5.35 -35.29
N GLY A 50 1.04 6.21 -35.87
CA GLY A 50 -0.20 5.81 -36.53
C GLY A 50 -1.39 5.50 -35.63
N LEU A 51 -1.24 5.47 -34.29
CA LEU A 51 -2.39 5.32 -33.39
C LEU A 51 -3.13 6.65 -33.20
N PRO A 52 -4.49 6.64 -33.23
CA PRO A 52 -5.33 7.84 -33.09
C PRO A 52 -5.45 8.25 -31.60
N LEU A 53 -4.33 8.44 -30.92
CA LEU A 53 -4.28 8.82 -29.51
C LEU A 53 -3.75 10.25 -29.36
N ASN A 54 -4.28 10.95 -28.34
CA ASN A 54 -3.74 12.26 -27.96
C ASN A 54 -2.35 12.14 -27.31
N ALA A 55 -1.60 13.23 -27.30
CA ALA A 55 -0.22 13.25 -26.77
C ALA A 55 -0.12 12.80 -25.31
N LYS A 56 -1.14 13.12 -24.47
CA LYS A 56 -1.17 12.74 -23.05
C LYS A 56 -1.30 11.24 -22.86
N ASP A 57 -2.13 10.57 -23.65
CA ASP A 57 -2.32 9.12 -23.55
C ASP A 57 -1.10 8.39 -24.12
N LYS A 58 -0.50 8.88 -25.22
CA LYS A 58 0.79 8.37 -25.73
C LYS A 58 1.89 8.48 -24.68
N PHE A 59 2.03 9.64 -24.04
CA PHE A 59 3.03 9.87 -22.99
C PHE A 59 2.87 8.91 -21.80
N ARG A 60 1.65 8.58 -21.41
CA ARG A 60 1.38 7.63 -20.30
C ARG A 60 1.81 6.20 -20.60
N SER A 61 1.79 5.79 -21.86
CA SER A 61 2.19 4.42 -22.26
C SER A 61 3.69 4.17 -22.10
N ARG A 62 4.53 5.22 -21.94
CA ARG A 62 5.98 5.05 -21.71
C ARG A 62 6.32 4.19 -20.49
N ASN A 63 5.41 4.13 -19.49
CA ASN A 63 5.59 3.24 -18.35
C ASN A 63 5.56 1.76 -18.77
N PHE A 64 4.74 1.41 -19.77
CA PHE A 64 4.74 0.06 -20.34
C PHE A 64 5.99 -0.22 -21.18
N TYR A 65 6.53 0.81 -21.85
CA TYR A 65 7.82 0.67 -22.53
C TYR A 65 8.94 0.35 -21.54
N ALA A 66 9.05 1.13 -20.46
CA ALA A 66 10.02 0.88 -19.39
C ALA A 66 9.82 -0.50 -18.74
N LEU A 67 8.56 -0.91 -18.50
CA LEU A 67 8.23 -2.23 -17.97
C LEU A 67 8.69 -3.34 -18.93
N GLY A 68 8.46 -3.20 -20.23
CA GLY A 68 8.93 -4.16 -21.24
C GLY A 68 10.45 -4.36 -21.19
N LEU A 69 11.20 -3.26 -21.13
CA LEU A 69 12.65 -3.28 -21.00
C LEU A 69 13.10 -4.00 -19.71
N ILE A 70 12.43 -3.74 -18.58
CA ILE A 70 12.73 -4.38 -17.30
C ILE A 70 12.39 -5.89 -17.36
N LEU A 71 11.29 -6.28 -17.97
CA LEU A 71 10.93 -7.69 -18.14
C LEU A 71 12.00 -8.44 -18.95
N TRP A 72 12.49 -7.84 -20.03
CA TRP A 72 13.61 -8.40 -20.79
C TRP A 72 14.88 -8.49 -19.93
N LEU A 73 15.26 -7.41 -19.23
CA LEU A 73 16.48 -7.36 -18.41
C LEU A 73 16.51 -8.44 -17.33
N TYR A 74 15.35 -8.83 -16.79
CA TYR A 74 15.21 -9.87 -15.76
C TYR A 74 14.75 -11.23 -16.32
N GLY A 75 14.72 -11.41 -17.64
CA GLY A 75 14.31 -12.66 -18.29
C GLY A 75 12.90 -13.10 -17.92
N ARG A 76 11.97 -12.15 -17.78
CA ARG A 76 10.58 -12.41 -17.41
C ARG A 76 9.67 -12.43 -18.64
N SER A 77 8.71 -13.38 -18.66
CA SER A 77 7.65 -13.38 -19.67
C SER A 77 6.74 -12.15 -19.56
N MET A 78 6.29 -11.65 -20.71
CA MET A 78 5.27 -10.59 -20.79
C MET A 78 3.84 -11.11 -20.57
N ASP A 79 3.59 -12.42 -20.59
CA ASP A 79 2.23 -13.01 -20.64
C ASP A 79 1.33 -12.55 -19.50
N THR A 80 1.85 -12.52 -18.27
CA THR A 80 1.09 -12.06 -17.09
C THR A 80 0.71 -10.60 -17.22
N THR A 81 1.63 -9.74 -17.69
CA THR A 81 1.38 -8.32 -17.90
C THR A 81 0.38 -8.10 -19.03
N VAL A 82 0.49 -8.84 -20.13
CA VAL A 82 -0.44 -8.79 -21.27
C VAL A 82 -1.86 -9.17 -20.82
N LYS A 83 -2.00 -10.28 -20.08
CA LYS A 83 -3.30 -10.71 -19.54
C LYS A 83 -3.91 -9.64 -18.64
N TRP A 84 -3.16 -9.16 -17.67
CA TRP A 84 -3.61 -8.10 -16.75
C TRP A 84 -4.01 -6.82 -17.52
N ALA A 85 -3.19 -6.36 -18.46
CA ALA A 85 -3.49 -5.16 -19.24
C ALA A 85 -4.78 -5.33 -20.06
N THR A 86 -4.97 -6.52 -20.65
CA THR A 86 -6.19 -6.85 -21.43
C THR A 86 -7.44 -6.78 -20.56
N GLU A 87 -7.39 -7.29 -19.34
CA GLU A 87 -8.50 -7.23 -18.39
C GLU A 87 -8.77 -5.79 -17.93
N GLN A 88 -7.70 -5.08 -17.54
CA GLN A 88 -7.77 -3.72 -16.97
C GLN A 88 -8.25 -2.68 -17.97
N PHE A 89 -7.79 -2.75 -19.22
CA PHE A 89 -8.11 -1.79 -20.27
C PHE A 89 -9.15 -2.28 -21.27
N SER A 90 -9.89 -3.35 -20.95
CA SER A 90 -10.92 -3.97 -21.81
C SER A 90 -11.94 -2.96 -22.37
N ARG A 91 -12.28 -1.92 -21.62
CA ARG A 91 -13.21 -0.86 -22.00
C ARG A 91 -12.58 0.27 -22.84
N ARG A 92 -11.29 0.23 -23.07
CA ARG A 92 -10.52 1.26 -23.80
C ARG A 92 -9.51 0.59 -24.74
N PRO A 93 -9.98 0.01 -25.86
CA PRO A 93 -9.14 -0.79 -26.76
C PRO A 93 -7.96 -0.03 -27.33
N ASP A 94 -8.11 1.29 -27.62
CA ASP A 94 -7.02 2.12 -28.14
C ASP A 94 -5.87 2.27 -27.12
N ILE A 95 -6.20 2.41 -25.83
CA ILE A 95 -5.22 2.48 -24.75
C ILE A 95 -4.58 1.11 -24.53
N LEU A 96 -5.35 0.02 -24.64
CA LEU A 96 -4.82 -1.33 -24.55
C LEU A 96 -3.79 -1.57 -25.66
N ASP A 97 -4.13 -1.26 -26.91
CA ASP A 97 -3.22 -1.42 -28.05
C ASP A 97 -1.92 -0.61 -27.84
N ALA A 98 -2.05 0.64 -27.44
CA ALA A 98 -0.90 1.49 -27.12
C ALA A 98 0.01 0.89 -26.04
N ASN A 99 -0.57 0.45 -24.93
CA ASN A 99 0.19 -0.13 -23.83
C ASN A 99 0.89 -1.45 -24.24
N LEU A 100 0.22 -2.29 -25.03
CA LEU A 100 0.80 -3.53 -25.51
C LEU A 100 1.92 -3.30 -26.55
N ARG A 101 1.77 -2.30 -27.43
CA ARG A 101 2.83 -1.90 -28.36
C ARG A 101 4.04 -1.33 -27.62
N ALA A 102 3.80 -0.42 -26.67
CA ALA A 102 4.86 0.13 -25.83
C ALA A 102 5.62 -0.97 -25.07
N LEU A 103 4.89 -1.91 -24.43
CA LEU A 103 5.47 -3.05 -23.72
C LEU A 103 6.37 -3.91 -24.62
N LYS A 104 5.86 -4.29 -25.80
CA LYS A 104 6.63 -5.08 -26.77
C LYS A 104 7.84 -4.33 -27.29
N SER A 105 7.69 -3.04 -27.59
CA SER A 105 8.78 -2.21 -28.07
C SER A 105 9.90 -2.08 -27.04
N GLY A 106 9.57 -1.86 -25.77
CA GLY A 106 10.57 -1.82 -24.70
C GLY A 106 11.28 -3.16 -24.49
N TYR A 107 10.57 -4.28 -24.59
CA TYR A 107 11.17 -5.61 -24.52
C TYR A 107 12.13 -5.84 -25.67
N ASN A 108 11.71 -5.57 -26.90
CA ASN A 108 12.53 -5.73 -28.10
C ASN A 108 13.72 -4.78 -28.11
N PHE A 109 13.58 -3.57 -27.56
CA PHE A 109 14.69 -2.63 -27.41
C PHE A 109 15.81 -3.22 -26.56
N GLY A 110 15.45 -3.85 -25.42
CA GLY A 110 16.43 -4.57 -24.61
C GLY A 110 17.12 -5.70 -25.35
N GLU A 111 16.37 -6.44 -26.19
CA GLU A 111 16.88 -7.58 -26.96
C GLU A 111 17.80 -7.15 -28.12
N THR A 112 17.49 -6.04 -28.78
CA THR A 112 18.17 -5.60 -30.00
C THR A 112 19.30 -4.62 -29.77
N THR A 113 19.36 -3.97 -28.60
CA THR A 113 20.42 -3.03 -28.27
C THR A 113 21.48 -3.69 -27.41
N GLU A 114 22.75 -3.45 -27.68
CA GLU A 114 23.87 -3.96 -26.87
C GLU A 114 24.18 -3.07 -25.66
N LEU A 115 23.18 -2.29 -25.19
CA LEU A 115 23.35 -1.36 -24.08
C LEU A 115 23.55 -2.08 -22.73
N PHE A 116 23.00 -3.27 -22.59
CA PHE A 116 23.07 -4.05 -21.36
C PHE A 116 24.08 -5.19 -21.50
N ARG A 117 25.13 -5.15 -20.69
CA ARG A 117 26.18 -6.18 -20.68
C ARG A 117 25.72 -7.49 -20.04
N VAL A 118 24.69 -7.45 -19.20
CA VAL A 118 24.24 -8.58 -18.37
C VAL A 118 22.72 -8.58 -18.31
N GLN A 119 22.14 -9.75 -18.57
CA GLN A 119 20.76 -10.04 -18.19
C GLN A 119 20.73 -10.64 -16.77
N TYR A 120 19.80 -10.21 -15.96
CA TYR A 120 19.60 -10.75 -14.62
C TYR A 120 18.59 -11.90 -14.66
N ARG A 121 18.79 -12.88 -13.80
CA ARG A 121 17.84 -13.97 -13.60
C ARG A 121 17.40 -14.01 -12.15
N VAL A 122 16.12 -13.90 -11.91
CA VAL A 122 15.53 -14.13 -10.60
C VAL A 122 14.95 -15.54 -10.60
N PRO A 123 15.56 -16.51 -9.91
CA PRO A 123 15.03 -17.86 -9.84
C PRO A 123 13.69 -17.88 -9.09
N PRO A 124 12.82 -18.88 -9.34
CA PRO A 124 11.65 -19.09 -8.52
C PRO A 124 12.03 -19.24 -7.05
N ALA A 125 11.20 -18.68 -6.15
CA ALA A 125 11.40 -18.87 -4.73
C ALA A 125 11.22 -20.34 -4.35
N VAL A 126 12.08 -20.84 -3.46
CA VAL A 126 11.96 -22.19 -2.91
C VAL A 126 10.97 -22.13 -1.76
N VAL A 127 9.71 -22.43 -2.06
CA VAL A 127 8.60 -22.47 -1.07
C VAL A 127 7.98 -23.84 -1.08
N PRO A 128 7.39 -24.32 0.04
CA PRO A 128 6.64 -25.58 0.06
C PRO A 128 5.54 -25.59 -1.01
N ALA A 129 5.22 -26.78 -1.54
CA ALA A 129 4.13 -26.90 -2.51
C ALA A 129 2.80 -26.48 -1.86
N GLY A 130 2.03 -25.63 -2.54
CA GLY A 130 0.77 -25.12 -1.99
C GLY A 130 0.13 -24.06 -2.89
N THR A 131 -1.06 -23.62 -2.48
CA THR A 131 -1.74 -22.48 -3.10
C THR A 131 -1.37 -21.21 -2.31
N TYR A 132 -0.82 -20.23 -2.98
CA TYR A 132 -0.38 -18.96 -2.40
C TYR A 132 -1.22 -17.81 -2.96
N ARG A 133 -1.48 -16.83 -2.11
CA ARG A 133 -2.10 -15.56 -2.48
C ARG A 133 -1.12 -14.44 -2.18
N HIS A 134 -0.94 -13.54 -3.12
CA HIS A 134 -0.31 -12.26 -2.83
C HIS A 134 -1.31 -11.39 -2.07
N ILE A 135 -0.92 -10.89 -0.90
CA ILE A 135 -1.80 -10.13 -0.02
C ILE A 135 -0.99 -9.05 0.71
N SER A 136 -1.53 -7.84 0.81
CA SER A 136 -0.97 -6.80 1.67
C SER A 136 -1.39 -6.98 3.13
N GLY A 137 -0.64 -6.38 4.07
CA GLY A 137 -1.01 -6.44 5.49
C GLY A 137 -2.35 -5.80 5.79
N ASN A 138 -2.70 -4.70 5.13
CA ASN A 138 -4.00 -4.04 5.30
C ASN A 138 -5.17 -4.92 4.80
N GLU A 139 -5.00 -5.58 3.65
CA GLU A 139 -5.99 -6.55 3.15
C GLU A 139 -6.11 -7.76 4.09
N ALA A 140 -4.98 -8.29 4.57
CA ALA A 140 -4.95 -9.41 5.50
C ALA A 140 -5.62 -9.06 6.84
N THR A 141 -5.38 -7.85 7.35
CA THR A 141 -6.05 -7.33 8.55
C THR A 141 -7.56 -7.26 8.36
N ALA A 142 -8.03 -6.72 7.23
CA ALA A 142 -9.46 -6.64 6.92
C ALA A 142 -10.11 -8.04 6.88
N LEU A 143 -9.47 -9.01 6.22
CA LEU A 143 -9.94 -10.40 6.19
C LEU A 143 -9.91 -11.06 7.58
N GLY A 144 -8.89 -10.79 8.39
CA GLY A 144 -8.80 -11.26 9.78
C GLY A 144 -9.94 -10.72 10.65
N CYS A 145 -10.31 -9.44 10.48
CA CYS A 145 -11.46 -8.86 11.17
C CYS A 145 -12.79 -9.55 10.78
N VAL A 146 -12.98 -9.84 9.49
CA VAL A 146 -14.14 -10.59 9.02
C VAL A 146 -14.15 -12.02 9.59
N ALA A 147 -13.00 -12.69 9.59
CA ALA A 147 -12.86 -14.02 10.18
C ALA A 147 -13.21 -14.01 11.68
N ALA A 148 -12.77 -13.01 12.43
CA ALA A 148 -13.13 -12.84 13.84
C ALA A 148 -14.65 -12.66 14.03
N SER A 149 -15.30 -11.90 13.14
CA SER A 149 -16.77 -11.74 13.14
C SER A 149 -17.47 -13.08 12.92
N VAL A 150 -17.04 -13.84 11.93
CA VAL A 150 -17.60 -15.17 11.66
C VAL A 150 -17.39 -16.13 12.84
N LEU A 151 -16.19 -16.15 13.42
CA LEU A 151 -15.85 -17.02 14.55
C LEU A 151 -16.61 -16.67 15.83
N SER A 152 -16.83 -15.39 16.10
CA SER A 152 -17.55 -14.93 17.28
C SER A 152 -19.08 -14.93 17.11
N GLY A 153 -19.58 -14.94 15.89
CA GLY A 153 -21.00 -14.77 15.58
C GLY A 153 -21.51 -13.34 15.80
N LEU A 154 -20.61 -12.37 16.04
CA LEU A 154 -20.96 -10.96 16.26
C LEU A 154 -20.83 -10.15 14.97
N PRO A 155 -21.76 -9.22 14.69
CA PRO A 155 -21.69 -8.38 13.50
C PRO A 155 -20.51 -7.41 13.60
N LEU A 156 -19.76 -7.23 12.49
CA LEU A 156 -18.59 -6.37 12.43
C LEU A 156 -18.97 -4.92 12.14
N PHE A 157 -18.44 -3.99 12.94
CA PHE A 157 -18.56 -2.56 12.71
C PHE A 157 -17.18 -1.90 12.66
N TYR A 158 -16.90 -1.20 11.57
CA TYR A 158 -15.68 -0.42 11.37
C TYR A 158 -15.99 1.07 11.24
N GLY A 159 -15.64 1.85 12.26
CA GLY A 159 -15.69 3.30 12.25
C GLY A 159 -14.30 3.88 11.94
N SER A 160 -14.18 4.69 10.88
CA SER A 160 -12.89 5.21 10.44
C SER A 160 -13.01 6.62 9.87
N TYR A 161 -11.92 7.36 10.01
CA TYR A 161 -11.61 8.56 9.23
C TYR A 161 -10.48 8.22 8.25
N PRO A 162 -10.59 8.61 6.97
CA PRO A 162 -9.58 8.29 5.97
C PRO A 162 -8.22 8.88 6.32
N ILE A 163 -7.23 8.02 6.50
CA ILE A 163 -5.85 8.39 6.80
C ILE A 163 -4.89 7.37 6.19
N THR A 164 -3.90 7.86 5.42
CA THR A 164 -2.84 7.00 4.85
C THR A 164 -1.86 6.59 5.96
N PRO A 165 -1.47 5.29 6.04
CA PRO A 165 -1.78 4.18 5.13
C PRO A 165 -2.98 3.30 5.56
N ALA A 166 -3.72 3.64 6.61
CA ALA A 166 -4.81 2.82 7.16
C ALA A 166 -6.08 2.79 6.31
N SER A 167 -6.25 3.71 5.35
CA SER A 167 -7.47 3.82 4.52
C SER A 167 -7.78 2.56 3.71
N ASP A 168 -6.77 1.77 3.36
CA ASP A 168 -6.97 0.55 2.57
C ASP A 168 -7.80 -0.49 3.34
N ILE A 169 -7.70 -0.52 4.68
CA ILE A 169 -8.55 -1.37 5.52
C ILE A 169 -10.04 -1.01 5.33
N LEU A 170 -10.36 0.29 5.29
CA LEU A 170 -11.73 0.75 5.01
C LEU A 170 -12.18 0.31 3.62
N HIS A 171 -11.33 0.49 2.62
CA HIS A 171 -11.62 0.11 1.24
C HIS A 171 -11.88 -1.38 1.11
N GLU A 172 -11.06 -2.23 1.74
CA GLU A 172 -11.23 -3.68 1.70
C GLU A 172 -12.52 -4.12 2.46
N LEU A 173 -12.73 -3.63 3.67
CA LEU A 173 -13.93 -3.96 4.45
C LEU A 173 -15.23 -3.52 3.75
N SER A 174 -15.21 -2.39 3.04
CA SER A 174 -16.36 -1.89 2.30
C SER A 174 -16.83 -2.80 1.15
N LYS A 175 -15.94 -3.65 0.63
CA LYS A 175 -16.25 -4.67 -0.40
C LYS A 175 -16.90 -5.92 0.20
N LEU A 176 -16.74 -6.15 1.50
CA LEU A 176 -17.12 -7.39 2.18
C LEU A 176 -18.51 -7.32 2.85
N LYS A 177 -19.42 -6.51 2.30
CA LYS A 177 -20.80 -6.34 2.81
C LYS A 177 -21.59 -7.65 2.89
N ALA A 178 -21.30 -8.61 2.02
CA ALA A 178 -21.96 -9.92 2.04
C ALA A 178 -21.70 -10.72 3.35
N PHE A 179 -20.64 -10.36 4.10
CA PHE A 179 -20.33 -10.93 5.41
C PHE A 179 -20.93 -10.12 6.58
N GLY A 180 -21.87 -9.22 6.33
CA GLY A 180 -22.51 -8.41 7.37
C GLY A 180 -21.65 -7.25 7.88
N VAL A 181 -20.56 -6.91 7.21
CA VAL A 181 -19.65 -5.81 7.60
C VAL A 181 -20.37 -4.47 7.45
N LYS A 182 -20.36 -3.67 8.52
CA LYS A 182 -20.84 -2.29 8.53
C LYS A 182 -19.63 -1.37 8.59
N THR A 183 -19.46 -0.54 7.56
CA THR A 183 -18.41 0.50 7.52
C THR A 183 -19.02 1.87 7.67
N PHE A 184 -18.42 2.71 8.49
CA PHE A 184 -18.82 4.09 8.74
C PHE A 184 -17.62 5.01 8.57
N GLN A 185 -17.71 5.96 7.65
CA GLN A 185 -16.73 7.03 7.50
C GLN A 185 -17.16 8.23 8.33
N ALA A 186 -16.37 8.55 9.33
CA ALA A 186 -16.59 9.67 10.22
C ALA A 186 -15.99 10.98 9.69
N GLU A 187 -16.34 12.09 10.31
CA GLU A 187 -15.81 13.43 10.02
C GLU A 187 -14.35 13.60 10.47
N ASP A 188 -13.99 12.98 11.60
CA ASP A 188 -12.65 12.97 12.17
C ASP A 188 -12.38 11.69 12.97
N GLU A 189 -11.18 11.59 13.54
CA GLU A 189 -10.74 10.44 14.32
C GLU A 189 -11.50 10.27 15.64
N ILE A 190 -11.94 11.35 16.26
CA ILE A 190 -12.70 11.33 17.53
C ILE A 190 -14.10 10.79 17.28
N ALA A 191 -14.77 11.28 16.24
CA ALA A 191 -16.08 10.78 15.83
C ALA A 191 -16.01 9.30 15.40
N ALA A 192 -14.91 8.89 14.74
CA ALA A 192 -14.70 7.51 14.31
C ALA A 192 -14.64 6.54 15.49
N ILE A 193 -13.82 6.83 16.50
CA ILE A 193 -13.73 5.96 17.69
C ILE A 193 -15.01 6.04 18.54
N GLY A 194 -15.65 7.21 18.65
CA GLY A 194 -16.93 7.38 19.35
C GLY A 194 -18.03 6.49 18.75
N ALA A 195 -18.12 6.43 17.40
CA ALA A 195 -19.05 5.54 16.72
C ALA A 195 -18.72 4.06 16.98
N ALA A 196 -17.42 3.69 16.98
CA ALA A 196 -16.99 2.33 17.29
C ALA A 196 -17.32 1.92 18.75
N ILE A 197 -17.13 2.83 19.73
CA ILE A 197 -17.54 2.61 21.13
C ILE A 197 -19.04 2.39 21.23
N GLY A 198 -19.85 3.23 20.56
CA GLY A 198 -21.31 3.05 20.51
C GLY A 198 -21.71 1.70 19.88
N ALA A 199 -21.01 1.26 18.85
CA ALA A 199 -21.24 -0.04 18.21
C ALA A 199 -20.86 -1.21 19.15
N ALA A 200 -19.73 -1.10 19.89
CA ALA A 200 -19.32 -2.08 20.89
C ALA A 200 -20.37 -2.20 22.00
N TYR A 201 -20.86 -1.08 22.50
CA TYR A 201 -21.94 -1.04 23.49
C TYR A 201 -23.24 -1.68 22.96
N GLY A 202 -23.51 -1.51 21.65
CA GLY A 202 -24.62 -2.16 20.95
C GLY A 202 -24.40 -3.64 20.57
N GLY A 203 -23.34 -4.28 21.06
CA GLY A 203 -23.07 -5.70 20.84
C GLY A 203 -22.42 -6.05 19.50
N HIS A 204 -21.76 -5.10 18.86
CA HIS A 204 -20.97 -5.37 17.65
C HIS A 204 -19.51 -5.66 17.99
N LEU A 205 -18.89 -6.43 17.13
CA LEU A 205 -17.43 -6.55 17.07
C LEU A 205 -16.90 -5.24 16.45
N ALA A 206 -16.48 -4.30 17.30
CA ALA A 206 -16.19 -2.94 16.88
C ALA A 206 -14.70 -2.65 16.76
N LEU A 207 -14.35 -1.90 15.71
CA LEU A 207 -12.98 -1.44 15.50
C LEU A 207 -12.91 -0.08 14.83
N THR A 208 -11.75 0.54 14.94
CA THR A 208 -11.38 1.78 14.25
C THR A 208 -9.95 1.68 13.73
N GLY A 209 -9.68 2.23 12.56
CA GLY A 209 -8.33 2.30 11.99
C GLY A 209 -7.82 3.72 11.97
N THR A 210 -6.50 3.87 12.17
CA THR A 210 -5.82 5.16 12.18
C THR A 210 -4.32 5.00 11.91
N SER A 211 -3.59 6.09 12.11
CA SER A 211 -2.12 6.21 12.16
C SER A 211 -1.75 7.06 13.38
N GLY A 212 -0.48 7.19 13.70
CA GLY A 212 0.00 7.86 14.92
C GLY A 212 -0.70 9.16 15.33
N PRO A 213 -0.88 10.16 14.43
CA PRO A 213 -1.58 11.39 14.81
C PRO A 213 -3.04 11.14 15.22
N GLY A 214 -3.73 10.21 14.57
CA GLY A 214 -5.09 9.85 14.95
C GLY A 214 -5.16 9.00 16.22
N LEU A 215 -4.14 8.19 16.53
CA LEU A 215 -4.04 7.49 17.82
C LEU A 215 -3.96 8.51 18.97
N ALA A 216 -3.21 9.59 18.80
CA ALA A 216 -3.14 10.69 19.77
C ALA A 216 -4.54 11.32 20.03
N LEU A 217 -5.30 11.57 18.96
CA LEU A 217 -6.67 12.14 19.08
C LEU A 217 -7.67 11.17 19.71
N LYS A 218 -7.41 9.86 19.65
CA LYS A 218 -8.28 8.81 20.21
C LYS A 218 -7.99 8.48 21.68
N SER A 219 -6.97 9.06 22.29
CA SER A 219 -6.47 8.66 23.62
C SER A 219 -7.54 8.76 24.72
N GLU A 220 -8.35 9.81 24.73
CA GLU A 220 -9.42 9.98 25.73
C GLU A 220 -10.53 8.93 25.52
N ALA A 221 -10.96 8.73 24.29
CA ALA A 221 -11.99 7.76 23.97
C ALA A 221 -11.54 6.30 24.25
N LEU A 222 -10.24 5.98 24.09
CA LEU A 222 -9.68 4.71 24.54
C LEU A 222 -9.86 4.53 26.06
N ASN A 223 -9.64 5.58 26.85
CA ASN A 223 -9.85 5.55 28.30
C ASN A 223 -11.34 5.33 28.64
N LEU A 224 -12.25 5.96 27.89
CA LEU A 224 -13.69 5.70 28.06
C LEU A 224 -14.02 4.23 27.82
N ALA A 225 -13.46 3.61 26.76
CA ALA A 225 -13.68 2.19 26.50
C ALA A 225 -13.10 1.28 27.60
N VAL A 226 -11.96 1.65 28.21
CA VAL A 226 -11.40 0.95 29.38
C VAL A 226 -12.35 1.08 30.58
N MET A 227 -12.80 2.30 30.90
CA MET A 227 -13.68 2.56 32.04
C MET A 227 -15.06 1.92 31.91
N THR A 228 -15.53 1.71 30.70
CA THR A 228 -16.83 1.09 30.43
C THR A 228 -16.73 -0.40 30.09
N GLU A 229 -15.53 -0.97 30.21
CA GLU A 229 -15.25 -2.41 29.94
C GLU A 229 -15.76 -2.86 28.57
N LEU A 230 -15.51 -2.05 27.53
CA LEU A 230 -15.96 -2.34 26.16
C LEU A 230 -14.87 -2.98 25.34
N PRO A 231 -15.16 -4.10 24.65
CA PRO A 231 -14.25 -4.71 23.70
C PRO A 231 -14.14 -3.84 22.45
N LEU A 232 -12.94 -3.31 22.18
CA LEU A 232 -12.68 -2.46 21.04
C LEU A 232 -11.30 -2.79 20.45
N VAL A 233 -11.18 -2.85 19.12
CA VAL A 233 -9.87 -2.93 18.46
C VAL A 233 -9.55 -1.60 17.80
N VAL A 234 -8.37 -1.06 18.12
CA VAL A 234 -7.81 0.12 17.44
C VAL A 234 -6.62 -0.32 16.62
N ILE A 235 -6.72 -0.19 15.31
CA ILE A 235 -5.63 -0.50 14.39
C ILE A 235 -4.84 0.77 14.15
N ASP A 236 -3.58 0.78 14.54
CA ASP A 236 -2.64 1.86 14.24
C ASP A 236 -1.65 1.38 13.16
N VAL A 237 -1.81 1.90 11.94
CA VAL A 237 -0.85 1.67 10.86
C VAL A 237 0.13 2.82 10.87
N GLN A 238 1.26 2.63 11.55
CA GLN A 238 2.27 3.64 11.81
C GLN A 238 2.84 4.24 10.52
N ARG A 239 3.16 5.53 10.59
CA ARG A 239 3.83 6.28 9.53
C ARG A 239 4.79 7.30 10.12
N ALA A 240 5.68 7.86 9.28
CA ALA A 240 6.64 8.85 9.73
C ALA A 240 5.97 10.10 10.33
N GLY A 241 6.42 10.46 11.51
CA GLY A 241 5.99 11.63 12.30
C GLY A 241 7.02 12.77 12.25
N PRO A 242 6.94 13.75 13.17
CA PRO A 242 5.84 14.03 14.12
C PRO A 242 4.62 14.71 13.48
N SER A 243 3.54 14.86 14.26
CA SER A 243 2.26 15.48 13.83
C SER A 243 1.65 14.73 12.64
N THR A 244 1.12 15.41 11.63
CA THR A 244 0.61 14.77 10.40
C THR A 244 1.70 14.03 9.62
N GLY A 245 2.96 14.39 9.80
CA GLY A 245 4.14 13.70 9.31
C GLY A 245 4.19 13.53 7.78
N MET A 246 4.75 12.41 7.38
CA MET A 246 4.89 12.03 5.97
C MET A 246 4.08 10.76 5.68
N PRO A 247 2.85 10.86 5.16
CA PRO A 247 1.90 9.75 5.08
C PRO A 247 2.38 8.51 4.33
N THR A 248 3.28 8.68 3.37
CA THR A 248 3.81 7.59 2.53
C THR A 248 5.18 7.09 2.98
N LYS A 249 5.73 7.61 4.07
CA LYS A 249 7.01 7.18 4.63
C LYS A 249 6.78 6.26 5.81
N THR A 250 7.50 5.14 5.80
CA THR A 250 7.42 4.12 6.84
C THR A 250 8.24 4.53 8.06
N GLU A 251 7.66 4.38 9.24
CA GLU A 251 8.32 4.55 10.54
C GLU A 251 7.57 3.73 11.59
N GLN A 252 8.25 3.32 12.65
CA GLN A 252 7.69 2.62 13.81
C GLN A 252 8.01 3.41 15.07
N SER A 253 7.30 4.51 15.30
CA SER A 253 7.56 5.44 16.42
C SER A 253 6.39 5.56 17.40
N ASP A 254 5.28 4.87 17.20
CA ASP A 254 4.06 5.05 17.98
C ASP A 254 3.94 4.11 19.19
N LEU A 255 4.90 3.18 19.40
CA LEU A 255 4.85 2.20 20.48
C LEU A 255 4.73 2.84 21.87
N LEU A 256 5.54 3.85 22.17
CA LEU A 256 5.51 4.51 23.49
C LEU A 256 4.20 5.29 23.68
N GLN A 257 3.67 5.89 22.63
CA GLN A 257 2.35 6.52 22.64
C GLN A 257 1.25 5.49 22.89
N ALA A 258 1.30 4.34 22.21
CA ALA A 258 0.36 3.24 22.40
C ALA A 258 0.43 2.67 23.81
N MET A 259 1.61 2.59 24.41
CA MET A 259 1.81 2.08 25.77
C MET A 259 1.42 3.09 26.84
N PHE A 260 1.81 4.35 26.71
CA PHE A 260 1.81 5.32 27.80
C PHE A 260 1.08 6.64 27.47
N GLY A 261 0.58 6.81 26.24
CA GLY A 261 -0.02 8.08 25.76
C GLY A 261 -1.44 8.33 26.24
N ARG A 262 -1.84 7.84 27.42
CA ARG A 262 -3.17 8.04 28.02
C ARG A 262 -3.06 8.56 29.44
N ASN A 263 -4.11 9.22 29.92
CA ASN A 263 -4.17 9.67 31.30
C ASN A 263 -4.74 8.56 32.23
N GLY A 264 -4.33 8.58 33.47
CA GLY A 264 -4.75 7.63 34.51
C GLY A 264 -4.21 6.21 34.29
N ASP A 265 -4.70 5.27 35.10
CA ASP A 265 -4.35 3.86 35.04
C ASP A 265 -5.17 3.19 33.91
N SER A 266 -4.67 3.25 32.71
CA SER A 266 -5.33 2.75 31.50
C SER A 266 -4.49 1.69 30.81
N TYR A 267 -4.76 0.45 31.16
CA TYR A 267 -4.06 -0.72 30.58
C TYR A 267 -4.78 -1.21 29.34
N VAL A 268 -4.04 -1.33 28.23
CA VAL A 268 -4.52 -1.92 26.98
C VAL A 268 -3.52 -2.95 26.50
N ALA A 269 -4.01 -4.01 25.86
CA ALA A 269 -3.12 -4.96 25.18
C ALA A 269 -2.65 -4.35 23.85
N ILE A 270 -1.39 -4.63 23.49
CA ILE A 270 -0.80 -4.21 22.22
C ILE A 270 -0.29 -5.45 21.52
N LEU A 271 -0.70 -5.62 20.26
CA LEU A 271 -0.22 -6.66 19.37
C LEU A 271 0.44 -6.00 18.16
N ALA A 272 1.57 -6.56 17.71
CA ALA A 272 2.27 -6.07 16.53
C ALA A 272 2.52 -7.22 15.54
N PRO A 273 1.91 -7.20 14.35
CA PRO A 273 2.15 -8.21 13.34
C PRO A 273 3.53 -8.04 12.70
N ALA A 274 4.21 -9.15 12.42
CA ALA A 274 5.55 -9.16 11.83
C ALA A 274 5.53 -9.25 10.29
N THR A 275 4.45 -9.77 9.70
CA THR A 275 4.31 -9.99 8.26
C THR A 275 2.86 -9.74 7.81
N PRO A 276 2.61 -9.56 6.49
CA PRO A 276 1.24 -9.50 5.98
C PRO A 276 0.37 -10.71 6.38
N SER A 277 0.92 -11.92 6.35
CA SER A 277 0.19 -13.11 6.80
C SER A 277 -0.15 -13.08 8.29
N ASP A 278 0.77 -12.56 9.10
CA ASP A 278 0.59 -12.41 10.54
C ASP A 278 -0.48 -11.37 10.90
N CYS A 279 -0.66 -10.35 10.05
CA CYS A 279 -1.75 -9.37 10.19
C CYS A 279 -3.14 -10.04 10.28
N PHE A 280 -3.37 -11.09 9.50
CA PHE A 280 -4.62 -11.85 9.56
C PHE A 280 -4.82 -12.51 10.92
N LEU A 281 -3.79 -13.19 11.43
CA LEU A 281 -3.85 -13.89 12.71
C LEU A 281 -3.95 -12.93 13.90
N MET A 282 -3.17 -11.84 13.85
CA MET A 282 -3.17 -10.84 14.92
C MET A 282 -4.47 -10.05 14.99
N ALA A 283 -5.16 -9.85 13.88
CA ALA A 283 -6.50 -9.25 13.88
C ALA A 283 -7.51 -10.16 14.62
N ILE A 284 -7.50 -11.46 14.37
CA ILE A 284 -8.35 -12.42 15.10
C ILE A 284 -7.98 -12.41 16.58
N GLU A 285 -6.70 -12.47 16.90
CA GLU A 285 -6.21 -12.50 18.28
C GLU A 285 -6.56 -11.21 19.05
N ALA A 286 -6.49 -10.05 18.39
CA ALA A 286 -6.89 -8.77 18.99
C ALA A 286 -8.35 -8.81 19.44
N PHE A 287 -9.26 -9.31 18.62
CA PHE A 287 -10.65 -9.44 19.02
C PHE A 287 -10.86 -10.53 20.09
N ARG A 288 -10.12 -11.64 20.00
CA ARG A 288 -10.16 -12.68 21.04
C ARG A 288 -9.79 -12.12 22.41
N ILE A 289 -8.75 -11.30 22.48
CA ILE A 289 -8.32 -10.65 23.73
C ILE A 289 -9.35 -9.61 24.17
N ALA A 290 -9.81 -8.75 23.26
CA ALA A 290 -10.78 -7.72 23.57
C ALA A 290 -12.07 -8.30 24.16
N LEU A 291 -12.62 -9.34 23.54
CA LEU A 291 -13.83 -10.00 24.02
C LEU A 291 -13.61 -10.78 25.32
N LYS A 292 -12.47 -11.46 25.47
CA LYS A 292 -12.20 -12.26 26.67
C LYS A 292 -12.02 -11.43 27.91
N TYR A 293 -11.35 -10.29 27.78
CA TYR A 293 -10.96 -9.46 28.92
C TYR A 293 -11.78 -8.18 29.03
N MET A 294 -12.69 -7.92 28.08
CA MET A 294 -13.54 -6.72 28.02
C MET A 294 -12.71 -5.43 28.09
N VAL A 295 -11.68 -5.35 27.23
CA VAL A 295 -10.74 -4.22 27.19
C VAL A 295 -10.44 -3.83 25.74
N PRO A 296 -10.06 -2.59 25.48
CA PRO A 296 -9.52 -2.21 24.19
C PRO A 296 -8.20 -2.91 23.91
N VAL A 297 -7.96 -3.21 22.63
CA VAL A 297 -6.70 -3.74 22.12
C VAL A 297 -6.20 -2.85 21.00
N ILE A 298 -4.91 -2.51 21.03
CA ILE A 298 -4.24 -1.81 19.92
C ILE A 298 -3.52 -2.83 19.06
N LEU A 299 -3.87 -2.88 17.78
CA LEU A 299 -3.14 -3.62 16.75
C LEU A 299 -2.17 -2.65 16.07
N LEU A 300 -0.91 -2.73 16.44
CA LEU A 300 0.15 -1.81 16.04
C LEU A 300 0.89 -2.36 14.81
N SER A 301 0.46 -1.95 13.64
CA SER A 301 1.08 -2.25 12.34
C SER A 301 1.91 -1.05 11.88
N ASP A 302 2.40 -1.09 10.67
CA ASP A 302 3.12 0.04 10.04
C ASP A 302 2.91 0.03 8.52
N GLY A 303 3.32 1.13 7.86
CA GLY A 303 3.15 1.31 6.42
C GLY A 303 3.94 0.31 5.57
N TYR A 304 5.02 -0.28 6.08
CA TYR A 304 5.78 -1.31 5.36
C TYR A 304 5.03 -2.65 5.34
N VAL A 305 4.61 -3.13 6.52
CA VAL A 305 3.82 -4.37 6.63
C VAL A 305 2.43 -4.20 6.02
N GLY A 306 1.81 -3.04 6.23
CA GLY A 306 0.45 -2.75 5.75
C GLY A 306 0.30 -2.73 4.23
N ASN A 307 1.33 -2.27 3.50
CA ASN A 307 1.31 -2.12 2.04
C ASN A 307 2.17 -3.16 1.31
N GLY A 308 3.00 -3.91 2.02
CA GLY A 308 3.96 -4.88 1.49
C GLY A 308 3.37 -6.20 1.02
#